data_55e3724a419e65c09009baa3c11c6e02
#
_entry.id   55e3724a419e65c09009baa3c11c6e02
#
_cell.length_a   1.000
_cell.length_b   1.000
_cell.length_c   1.000
_cell.angle_alpha   90.00
_cell.angle_beta   90.00
_cell.angle_gamma   90.00
#
_symmetry.space_group_name_H-M   'P 1'
#
loop_
_entity.id
_entity.type
_entity.pdbx_description
1 polymer ?
#
loop_
_entity_poly.entity_id
_entity_poly.type
_entity_poly.pdbx_seq_one_letter_code
_entity_poly.pdbx_strand_id
1 'polypeptide(L)'
;MIKMLLNGCNGKMGKVITEMAKASTTISIVAGVDRDSSNLSYPCYGDILKCEVDVDVILDFSRPDALDSLCKYSKEKNIPIIFCTTGFSAAQLLKIESLSKEIPVFHSANMSIGINVVNNILKSISKMLYKDFDIEIIEKHHNQKVDAPSGTALLLANTIKDSINDDMFFVKGRDGSSKRERKDRKSVV
;
A
#
# COMPACT_ATOMS: atom_id res chain seq x y z
N MET A 1 11.49 10.61 -21.42
CA MET A 1 11.19 9.30 -20.80
C MET A 1 11.51 9.43 -19.33
N ILE A 2 10.57 9.11 -18.44
CA ILE A 2 10.74 9.20 -16.98
C ILE A 2 11.68 8.10 -16.52
N LYS A 3 12.74 8.48 -15.83
CA LYS A 3 13.76 7.58 -15.26
C LYS A 3 13.26 7.11 -13.87
N MET A 4 12.91 5.86 -13.73
CA MET A 4 12.37 5.29 -12.51
C MET A 4 13.41 4.42 -11.78
N LEU A 5 13.53 4.61 -10.46
CA LEU A 5 14.16 3.67 -9.56
C LEU A 5 13.08 2.74 -8.99
N LEU A 6 13.28 1.42 -9.13
CA LEU A 6 12.35 0.41 -8.62
C LEU A 6 12.91 -0.26 -7.36
N ASN A 7 12.34 0.04 -6.20
CA ASN A 7 12.69 -0.63 -4.94
C ASN A 7 11.83 -1.89 -4.77
N GLY A 8 12.47 -3.02 -4.43
CA GLY A 8 11.85 -4.35 -4.45
C GLY A 8 11.80 -4.96 -5.86
N CYS A 9 12.79 -4.66 -6.71
CA CYS A 9 12.80 -4.98 -8.13
C CYS A 9 12.82 -6.49 -8.44
N ASN A 10 13.36 -7.34 -7.57
CA ASN A 10 13.34 -8.80 -7.70
C ASN A 10 12.14 -9.49 -7.05
N GLY A 11 11.29 -8.73 -6.35
CA GLY A 11 10.02 -9.20 -5.83
C GLY A 11 9.02 -9.59 -6.92
N LYS A 12 7.90 -10.21 -6.53
CA LYS A 12 6.83 -10.61 -7.48
C LYS A 12 6.34 -9.42 -8.31
N MET A 13 6.00 -8.30 -7.65
CA MET A 13 5.55 -7.08 -8.34
C MET A 13 6.68 -6.39 -9.10
N GLY A 14 7.89 -6.37 -8.56
CA GLY A 14 9.04 -5.80 -9.23
C GLY A 14 9.30 -6.41 -10.61
N LYS A 15 9.20 -7.73 -10.72
CA LYS A 15 9.33 -8.45 -12.00
C LYS A 15 8.23 -8.08 -12.99
N VAL A 16 6.98 -7.99 -12.54
CA VAL A 16 5.84 -7.57 -13.38
C VAL A 16 6.05 -6.15 -13.91
N ILE A 17 6.44 -5.22 -13.03
CA ILE A 17 6.70 -3.82 -13.38
C ILE A 17 7.88 -3.72 -14.35
N THR A 18 8.92 -4.53 -14.14
CA THR A 18 10.06 -4.59 -15.07
C THR A 18 9.63 -4.99 -16.48
N GLU A 19 8.78 -6.01 -16.61
CA GLU A 19 8.26 -6.42 -17.92
C GLU A 19 7.34 -5.35 -18.53
N MET A 20 6.49 -4.71 -17.72
CA MET A 20 5.64 -3.62 -18.21
C MET A 20 6.46 -2.42 -18.69
N ALA A 21 7.52 -2.07 -17.97
CA ALA A 21 8.38 -0.95 -18.33
C ALA A 21 9.14 -1.17 -19.64
N LYS A 22 9.50 -2.41 -19.98
CA LYS A 22 10.12 -2.76 -21.28
C LYS A 22 9.23 -2.41 -22.48
N ALA A 23 7.91 -2.50 -22.31
CA ALA A 23 6.94 -2.16 -23.37
C ALA A 23 6.54 -0.68 -23.35
N SER A 24 7.03 0.11 -22.40
CA SER A 24 6.66 1.52 -22.24
C SER A 24 7.56 2.43 -23.08
N THR A 25 6.95 3.42 -23.71
CA THR A 25 7.66 4.51 -24.39
C THR A 25 7.84 5.75 -23.51
N THR A 26 7.22 5.77 -22.32
CA THR A 26 7.18 6.93 -21.44
C THR A 26 8.00 6.76 -20.17
N ILE A 27 8.21 5.51 -19.71
CA ILE A 27 8.90 5.17 -18.46
C ILE A 27 10.04 4.20 -18.76
N SER A 28 11.17 4.39 -18.10
CA SER A 28 12.31 3.46 -18.11
C SER A 28 12.80 3.20 -16.71
N ILE A 29 13.01 1.94 -16.34
CA ILE A 29 13.69 1.59 -15.09
C ILE A 29 15.18 1.73 -15.34
N VAL A 30 15.82 2.67 -14.65
CA VAL A 30 17.26 2.97 -14.80
C VAL A 30 18.08 2.45 -13.63
N ALA A 31 17.43 2.13 -12.50
CA ALA A 31 18.06 1.53 -11.32
C ALA A 31 17.05 0.67 -10.54
N GLY A 32 17.54 -0.35 -9.88
CA GLY A 32 16.77 -1.18 -8.96
C GLY A 32 17.42 -1.25 -7.58
N VAL A 33 16.62 -1.55 -6.57
CA VAL A 33 17.09 -1.88 -5.23
C VAL A 33 16.45 -3.17 -4.77
N ASP A 34 17.26 -4.13 -4.39
CA ASP A 34 16.82 -5.41 -3.79
C ASP A 34 17.99 -6.08 -3.08
N ARG A 35 17.70 -7.01 -2.19
CA ARG A 35 18.73 -7.84 -1.53
C ARG A 35 19.43 -8.80 -2.49
N ASP A 36 18.69 -9.26 -3.50
CA ASP A 36 19.19 -10.06 -4.60
C ASP A 36 19.29 -9.18 -5.85
N SER A 37 20.49 -9.04 -6.40
CA SER A 37 20.79 -8.19 -7.56
C SER A 37 20.94 -8.98 -8.87
N SER A 38 20.58 -10.25 -8.91
CA SER A 38 20.79 -11.13 -10.07
C SER A 38 19.78 -10.90 -11.20
N ASN A 39 20.28 -11.03 -12.43
CA ASN A 39 19.49 -11.13 -13.68
C ASN A 39 18.59 -9.92 -14.05
N LEU A 40 19.03 -8.69 -13.77
CA LEU A 40 18.32 -7.48 -14.19
C LEU A 40 19.03 -6.80 -15.37
N SER A 41 18.27 -6.11 -16.22
CA SER A 41 18.78 -5.34 -17.36
C SER A 41 19.27 -3.92 -16.99
N TYR A 42 19.20 -3.58 -15.71
CA TYR A 42 19.61 -2.30 -15.13
C TYR A 42 20.41 -2.52 -13.84
N PRO A 43 21.25 -1.56 -13.41
CA PRO A 43 21.99 -1.66 -12.15
C PRO A 43 21.07 -1.91 -10.97
N CYS A 44 21.46 -2.84 -10.08
CA CYS A 44 20.72 -3.14 -8.86
C CYS A 44 21.62 -2.97 -7.63
N TYR A 45 21.12 -2.28 -6.63
CA TYR A 45 21.81 -1.94 -5.40
C TYR A 45 21.19 -2.70 -4.23
N GLY A 46 22.02 -3.18 -3.30
CA GLY A 46 21.55 -3.76 -2.04
C GLY A 46 21.04 -2.73 -1.03
N ASP A 47 21.38 -1.45 -1.25
CA ASP A 47 20.99 -0.31 -0.42
C ASP A 47 20.78 0.91 -1.32
N ILE A 48 19.60 1.56 -1.18
CA ILE A 48 19.26 2.73 -1.99
C ILE A 48 20.23 3.90 -1.80
N LEU A 49 20.81 4.04 -0.61
CA LEU A 49 21.76 5.11 -0.30
C LEU A 49 23.05 5.02 -1.13
N LYS A 50 23.29 3.86 -1.76
CA LYS A 50 24.44 3.65 -2.68
C LYS A 50 24.08 3.89 -4.14
N CYS A 51 22.84 4.24 -4.45
CA CYS A 51 22.43 4.51 -5.82
C CYS A 51 22.89 5.93 -6.22
N GLU A 52 23.77 5.97 -7.21
CA GLU A 52 24.30 7.22 -7.79
C GLU A 52 23.62 7.59 -9.12
N VAL A 53 22.75 6.70 -9.62
CA VAL A 53 22.04 6.93 -10.89
C VAL A 53 21.05 8.07 -10.72
N ASP A 54 21.02 8.97 -11.70
CA ASP A 54 20.06 10.05 -11.78
C ASP A 54 18.66 9.51 -12.12
N VAL A 55 17.66 9.76 -11.25
CA VAL A 55 16.31 9.25 -11.35
C VAL A 55 15.29 10.35 -11.10
N ASP A 56 14.15 10.27 -11.81
CA ASP A 56 13.06 11.24 -11.72
C ASP A 56 12.01 10.85 -10.66
N VAL A 57 11.89 9.57 -10.34
CA VAL A 57 10.89 9.04 -9.39
C VAL A 57 11.34 7.71 -8.78
N ILE A 58 10.97 7.48 -7.54
CA ILE A 58 11.13 6.21 -6.86
C ILE A 58 9.78 5.50 -6.80
N LEU A 59 9.73 4.23 -7.19
CA LEU A 59 8.57 3.35 -7.04
C LEU A 59 8.92 2.22 -6.06
N ASP A 60 8.20 2.17 -4.93
CA ASP A 60 8.50 1.23 -3.85
C ASP A 60 7.47 0.11 -3.74
N PHE A 61 7.91 -1.13 -4.05
CA PHE A 61 7.19 -2.39 -3.83
C PHE A 61 7.97 -3.33 -2.92
N SER A 62 8.55 -2.80 -1.86
CA SER A 62 9.41 -3.56 -0.96
C SER A 62 8.72 -3.95 0.36
N ARG A 63 9.29 -3.55 1.47
CA ARG A 63 8.84 -3.88 2.82
C ARG A 63 8.91 -2.65 3.71
N PRO A 64 8.14 -2.60 4.83
CA PRO A 64 8.14 -1.45 5.75
C PRO A 64 9.50 -1.13 6.38
N ASP A 65 10.41 -2.09 6.46
CA ASP A 65 11.76 -1.90 6.99
C ASP A 65 12.66 -1.04 6.10
N ALA A 66 12.32 -0.86 4.81
CA ALA A 66 13.04 0.01 3.88
C ALA A 66 12.67 1.51 4.02
N LEU A 67 11.62 1.85 4.78
CA LEU A 67 11.07 3.21 4.82
C LEU A 67 12.11 4.28 5.16
N ASP A 68 12.95 4.02 6.15
CA ASP A 68 13.88 5.03 6.67
C ASP A 68 14.94 5.42 5.64
N SER A 69 15.50 4.45 4.95
CA SER A 69 16.46 4.69 3.87
C SER A 69 15.81 5.34 2.65
N LEU A 70 14.59 4.94 2.30
CA LEU A 70 13.81 5.56 1.23
C LEU A 70 13.51 7.02 1.51
N CYS A 71 13.00 7.35 2.71
CA CYS A 71 12.72 8.73 3.12
C CYS A 71 14.00 9.59 3.09
N LYS A 72 15.10 9.07 3.61
CA LYS A 72 16.38 9.77 3.62
C LYS A 72 16.85 10.07 2.21
N TYR A 73 16.95 9.06 1.36
CA TYR A 73 17.43 9.19 -0.02
C TYR A 73 16.55 10.15 -0.85
N SER A 74 15.23 9.95 -0.79
CA SER A 74 14.25 10.75 -1.51
C SER A 74 14.33 12.24 -1.12
N LYS A 75 14.45 12.53 0.19
CA LYS A 75 14.60 13.90 0.70
C LYS A 75 15.94 14.52 0.30
N GLU A 76 17.08 13.81 0.50
CA GLU A 76 18.41 14.33 0.18
C GLU A 76 18.58 14.62 -1.31
N LYS A 77 17.98 13.82 -2.18
CA LYS A 77 18.03 13.98 -3.64
C LYS A 77 16.87 14.79 -4.21
N ASN A 78 15.90 15.18 -3.38
CA ASN A 78 14.65 15.86 -3.79
C ASN A 78 13.91 15.09 -4.89
N ILE A 79 13.77 13.77 -4.74
CA ILE A 79 13.16 12.88 -5.72
C ILE A 79 11.77 12.46 -5.23
N PRO A 80 10.69 12.65 -6.03
CA PRO A 80 9.35 12.13 -5.74
C PRO A 80 9.33 10.63 -5.47
N ILE A 81 8.45 10.19 -4.55
CA ILE A 81 8.35 8.78 -4.21
C ILE A 81 6.90 8.29 -4.19
N ILE A 82 6.70 7.07 -4.72
CA ILE A 82 5.43 6.36 -4.73
C ILE A 82 5.57 5.11 -3.84
N PHE A 83 4.91 5.12 -2.68
CA PHE A 83 4.87 3.98 -1.78
C PHE A 83 3.70 3.06 -2.13
N CYS A 84 3.99 1.85 -2.61
CA CYS A 84 3.05 0.76 -2.84
C CYS A 84 3.21 -0.36 -1.79
N THR A 85 4.20 -0.25 -0.94
CA THR A 85 4.44 -1.16 0.19
C THR A 85 3.27 -1.10 1.16
N THR A 86 2.81 -2.26 1.60
CA THR A 86 1.73 -2.42 2.59
C THR A 86 2.29 -2.76 3.97
N GLY A 87 1.45 -2.65 5.01
CA GLY A 87 1.83 -3.07 6.36
C GLY A 87 2.64 -2.04 7.15
N PHE A 88 2.64 -0.78 6.77
CA PHE A 88 3.21 0.29 7.58
C PHE A 88 2.49 0.44 8.91
N SER A 89 3.25 0.62 9.98
CA SER A 89 2.74 0.99 11.30
C SER A 89 2.22 2.44 11.31
N ALA A 90 1.42 2.80 12.32
CA ALA A 90 0.94 4.18 12.49
C ALA A 90 2.10 5.20 12.55
N ALA A 91 3.18 4.88 13.24
CA ALA A 91 4.37 5.74 13.29
C ALA A 91 5.03 5.92 11.93
N GLN A 92 5.07 4.86 11.11
CA GLN A 92 5.61 4.92 9.74
C GLN A 92 4.72 5.74 8.81
N LEU A 93 3.40 5.65 8.95
CA LEU A 93 2.44 6.48 8.19
C LEU A 93 2.61 7.97 8.51
N LEU A 94 2.78 8.33 9.80
CA LEU A 94 3.09 9.71 10.20
C LEU A 94 4.41 10.20 9.60
N LYS A 95 5.40 9.33 9.46
CA LYS A 95 6.67 9.66 8.81
C LYS A 95 6.49 9.92 7.30
N ILE A 96 5.68 9.11 6.62
CA ILE A 96 5.31 9.33 5.21
C ILE A 96 4.57 10.66 5.05
N GLU A 97 3.63 10.96 5.94
CA GLU A 97 2.92 12.24 5.96
C GLU A 97 3.86 13.41 6.19
N SER A 98 4.82 13.29 7.11
CA SER A 98 5.84 14.33 7.32
C SER A 98 6.69 14.54 6.06
N LEU A 99 7.13 13.46 5.41
CA LEU A 99 7.90 13.55 4.16
C LEU A 99 7.11 14.24 3.04
N SER A 100 5.80 14.04 2.96
CA SER A 100 4.94 14.65 1.94
C SER A 100 4.86 16.18 2.03
N LYS A 101 5.27 16.77 3.14
CA LYS A 101 5.38 18.23 3.32
C LYS A 101 6.67 18.81 2.71
N GLU A 102 7.63 17.95 2.38
CA GLU A 102 8.93 18.36 1.88
C GLU A 102 9.16 18.00 0.42
N ILE A 103 8.63 16.86 -0.03
CA ILE A 103 8.73 16.38 -1.41
C ILE A 103 7.39 15.78 -1.87
N PRO A 104 7.15 15.63 -3.19
CA PRO A 104 5.97 14.93 -3.67
C PRO A 104 5.98 13.45 -3.25
N VAL A 105 4.95 13.04 -2.52
CA VAL A 105 4.75 11.66 -2.07
C VAL A 105 3.37 11.18 -2.48
N PHE A 106 3.29 10.00 -3.06
CA PHE A 106 2.04 9.28 -3.25
C PHE A 106 2.10 7.96 -2.47
N HIS A 107 1.08 7.68 -1.67
CA HIS A 107 0.96 6.42 -0.93
C HIS A 107 -0.42 5.82 -1.15
N SER A 108 -0.47 4.55 -1.54
CA SER A 108 -1.71 3.79 -1.60
C SER A 108 -1.47 2.30 -1.32
N ALA A 109 -2.26 1.74 -0.42
CA ALA A 109 -2.23 0.33 -0.09
C ALA A 109 -2.81 -0.56 -1.23
N ASN A 110 -3.63 0.04 -2.11
CA ASN A 110 -4.19 -0.65 -3.27
C ASN A 110 -4.46 0.33 -4.41
N MET A 111 -3.84 0.08 -5.55
CA MET A 111 -3.97 0.90 -6.77
C MET A 111 -4.95 0.30 -7.79
N SER A 112 -5.65 -0.79 -7.45
CA SER A 112 -6.67 -1.38 -8.33
C SER A 112 -7.81 -0.38 -8.54
N ILE A 113 -8.13 -0.08 -9.79
CA ILE A 113 -9.26 0.77 -10.17
C ILE A 113 -10.56 0.19 -9.60
N GLY A 114 -10.77 -1.13 -9.72
CA GLY A 114 -11.95 -1.81 -9.19
C GLY A 114 -12.12 -1.63 -7.68
N ILE A 115 -11.06 -1.81 -6.91
CA ILE A 115 -11.10 -1.60 -5.45
C ILE A 115 -11.38 -0.13 -5.12
N ASN A 116 -10.80 0.81 -5.83
CA ASN A 116 -11.06 2.24 -5.60
C ASN A 116 -12.50 2.63 -5.96
N VAL A 117 -13.08 2.05 -7.01
CA VAL A 117 -14.50 2.23 -7.34
C VAL A 117 -15.39 1.68 -6.22
N VAL A 118 -15.15 0.45 -5.75
CA VAL A 118 -15.87 -0.15 -4.61
C VAL A 118 -15.74 0.73 -3.37
N ASN A 119 -14.53 1.22 -3.08
CA ASN A 119 -14.27 2.09 -1.94
C ASN A 119 -15.09 3.39 -2.00
N ASN A 120 -15.19 4.03 -3.17
CA ASN A 120 -16.01 5.21 -3.37
C ASN A 120 -17.51 4.93 -3.22
N ILE A 121 -17.99 3.79 -3.71
CA ILE A 121 -19.37 3.36 -3.51
C ILE A 121 -19.66 3.18 -2.02
N LEU A 122 -18.82 2.45 -1.28
CA LEU A 122 -18.95 2.26 0.15
C LEU A 122 -18.99 3.60 0.91
N LYS A 123 -18.11 4.54 0.56
CA LYS A 123 -18.12 5.89 1.13
C LYS A 123 -19.48 6.59 0.95
N SER A 124 -20.14 6.37 -0.17
CA SER A 124 -21.41 7.02 -0.49
C SER A 124 -22.61 6.37 0.21
N ILE A 125 -22.64 5.02 0.32
CA ILE A 125 -23.84 4.29 0.77
C ILE A 125 -23.81 3.88 2.25
N SER A 126 -22.62 3.77 2.86
CA SER A 126 -22.50 3.20 4.21
C SER A 126 -23.31 3.95 5.25
N LYS A 127 -23.29 5.27 5.23
CA LYS A 127 -24.06 6.11 6.15
C LYS A 127 -25.57 5.91 6.01
N MET A 128 -26.05 5.65 4.80
CA MET A 128 -27.48 5.46 4.50
C MET A 128 -27.96 4.09 4.99
N LEU A 129 -27.15 3.04 4.81
CA LEU A 129 -27.54 1.66 5.11
C LEU A 129 -27.27 1.25 6.57
N TYR A 130 -26.31 1.87 7.23
CA TYR A 130 -25.82 1.46 8.55
C TYR A 130 -26.89 1.31 9.63
N LYS A 131 -27.96 2.12 9.59
CA LYS A 131 -29.01 2.11 10.61
C LYS A 131 -29.80 0.81 10.63
N ASP A 132 -29.99 0.21 9.46
CA ASP A 132 -30.89 -0.92 9.25
C ASP A 132 -30.15 -2.22 8.93
N PHE A 133 -28.83 -2.15 8.63
CA PHE A 133 -28.05 -3.30 8.19
C PHE A 133 -26.79 -3.50 9.03
N ASP A 134 -26.42 -4.75 9.24
CA ASP A 134 -25.12 -5.15 9.74
C ASP A 134 -24.09 -5.11 8.59
N ILE A 135 -22.87 -4.74 8.89
CA ILE A 135 -21.78 -4.67 7.91
C ILE A 135 -20.76 -5.74 8.24
N GLU A 136 -20.46 -6.59 7.27
CA GLU A 136 -19.42 -7.62 7.36
C GLU A 136 -18.52 -7.57 6.13
N ILE A 137 -17.22 -7.73 6.35
CA ILE A 137 -16.22 -7.88 5.27
C ILE A 137 -15.69 -9.29 5.35
N ILE A 138 -15.82 -10.04 4.26
CA ILE A 138 -15.30 -11.40 4.13
C ILE A 138 -14.25 -11.42 3.05
N GLU A 139 -13.04 -11.85 3.41
CA GLU A 139 -11.94 -11.97 2.47
C GLU A 139 -11.39 -13.40 2.39
N LYS A 140 -10.94 -13.78 1.20
CA LYS A 140 -10.31 -15.07 0.95
C LYS A 140 -9.01 -14.87 0.18
N HIS A 141 -7.94 -15.48 0.65
CA HIS A 141 -6.62 -15.38 0.06
C HIS A 141 -5.95 -16.76 -0.03
N HIS A 142 -4.86 -16.82 -0.80
CA HIS A 142 -4.00 -17.99 -0.83
C HIS A 142 -3.30 -18.22 0.53
N ASN A 143 -2.86 -19.44 0.80
CA ASN A 143 -2.25 -19.84 2.06
C ASN A 143 -0.88 -19.21 2.38
N GLN A 144 -0.27 -18.50 1.43
CA GLN A 144 1.01 -17.79 1.62
C GLN A 144 0.85 -16.34 2.06
N LYS A 145 -0.39 -15.85 2.26
CA LYS A 145 -0.63 -14.49 2.74
C LYS A 145 -0.28 -14.39 4.22
N VAL A 146 0.56 -13.43 4.57
CA VAL A 146 1.11 -13.27 5.94
C VAL A 146 0.26 -12.33 6.78
N ASP A 147 -0.22 -11.24 6.17
CA ASP A 147 -1.04 -10.24 6.86
C ASP A 147 -2.53 -10.62 6.85
N ALA A 148 -3.16 -10.51 8.01
CA ALA A 148 -4.60 -10.61 8.20
C ALA A 148 -5.02 -9.64 9.33
N PRO A 149 -6.04 -8.79 9.10
CA PRO A 149 -6.76 -8.56 7.84
C PRO A 149 -5.85 -7.97 6.76
N SER A 150 -6.24 -8.14 5.47
CA SER A 150 -5.48 -7.56 4.37
C SER A 150 -5.53 -6.02 4.36
N GLY A 151 -4.52 -5.39 3.75
CA GLY A 151 -4.52 -3.94 3.57
C GLY A 151 -5.77 -3.42 2.83
N THR A 152 -6.30 -4.20 1.89
CA THR A 152 -7.55 -3.87 1.17
C THR A 152 -8.77 -3.97 2.08
N ALA A 153 -8.89 -5.02 2.89
CA ALA A 153 -9.98 -5.16 3.85
C ALA A 153 -9.97 -4.01 4.87
N LEU A 154 -8.80 -3.66 5.39
CA LEU A 154 -8.64 -2.51 6.29
C LEU A 154 -8.97 -1.18 5.62
N LEU A 155 -8.59 -0.98 4.35
CA LEU A 155 -8.95 0.20 3.58
C LEU A 155 -10.48 0.36 3.48
N LEU A 156 -11.18 -0.68 3.08
CA LEU A 156 -12.64 -0.67 2.95
C LEU A 156 -13.33 -0.48 4.31
N ALA A 157 -12.86 -1.16 5.35
CA ALA A 157 -13.39 -1.06 6.71
C ALA A 157 -13.22 0.35 7.28
N ASN A 158 -12.05 0.97 7.12
CA ASN A 158 -11.82 2.35 7.55
C ASN A 158 -12.71 3.33 6.77
N THR A 159 -12.85 3.16 5.46
CA THR A 159 -13.74 4.00 4.65
C THR A 159 -15.19 3.94 5.13
N ILE A 160 -15.68 2.76 5.46
CA ILE A 160 -17.03 2.58 6.04
C ILE A 160 -17.10 3.30 7.38
N LYS A 161 -16.16 3.04 8.28
CA LYS A 161 -16.09 3.67 9.60
C LYS A 161 -16.11 5.19 9.52
N ASP A 162 -15.22 5.77 8.71
CA ASP A 162 -15.09 7.22 8.55
C ASP A 162 -16.33 7.87 7.93
N SER A 163 -17.07 7.12 7.09
CA SER A 163 -18.30 7.60 6.43
C SER A 163 -19.49 7.65 7.37
N ILE A 164 -19.52 6.79 8.39
CA ILE A 164 -20.66 6.66 9.31
C ILE A 164 -20.59 7.67 10.44
N ASN A 165 -19.39 8.10 10.82
CA ASN A 165 -19.17 9.10 11.88
C ASN A 165 -19.78 8.68 13.24
N ASP A 166 -19.73 7.37 13.57
CA ASP A 166 -20.16 6.77 14.82
C ASP A 166 -18.97 6.02 15.47
N ASP A 167 -19.10 5.71 16.74
CA ASP A 167 -18.03 5.04 17.52
C ASP A 167 -17.94 3.55 17.16
N MET A 168 -17.38 3.28 15.97
CA MET A 168 -17.23 1.93 15.42
C MET A 168 -15.86 1.34 15.77
N PHE A 169 -15.85 0.05 16.11
CA PHE A 169 -14.63 -0.74 16.28
C PHE A 169 -14.69 -2.01 15.41
N PHE A 170 -13.53 -2.53 15.09
CA PHE A 170 -13.43 -3.73 14.26
C PHE A 170 -13.46 -4.99 15.13
N VAL A 171 -14.34 -5.91 14.80
CA VAL A 171 -14.40 -7.26 15.38
C VAL A 171 -13.81 -8.24 14.39
N LYS A 172 -12.64 -8.77 14.69
CA LYS A 172 -11.87 -9.66 13.81
C LYS A 172 -12.27 -11.11 14.01
N GLY A 173 -13.36 -11.50 13.39
CA GLY A 173 -13.89 -12.83 13.51
C GLY A 173 -14.81 -13.03 14.72
N ARG A 174 -15.58 -14.10 14.68
CA ARG A 174 -16.47 -14.53 15.77
C ARG A 174 -16.39 -16.04 15.88
N ASP A 175 -16.15 -16.53 17.09
CA ASP A 175 -16.07 -17.95 17.41
C ASP A 175 -17.12 -18.34 18.46
N GLY A 176 -17.64 -19.59 18.38
CA GLY A 176 -18.59 -20.14 19.34
C GLY A 176 -20.07 -19.89 19.06
N SER A 177 -20.93 -20.30 20.01
CA SER A 177 -22.41 -20.32 19.90
C SER A 177 -23.05 -19.23 20.77
N SER A 178 -22.67 -18.00 20.61
CA SER A 178 -23.26 -16.87 21.33
C SER A 178 -24.24 -16.06 20.46
N LYS A 179 -25.26 -15.47 21.09
CA LYS A 179 -26.07 -14.44 20.43
C LYS A 179 -25.18 -13.27 20.06
N ARG A 180 -25.39 -12.74 18.83
CA ARG A 180 -24.72 -11.53 18.38
C ARG A 180 -25.15 -10.35 19.26
N GLU A 181 -24.21 -9.71 19.95
CA GLU A 181 -24.48 -8.50 20.70
C GLU A 181 -24.57 -7.28 19.75
N ARG A 182 -25.29 -6.23 20.19
CA ARG A 182 -25.47 -5.02 19.38
C ARG A 182 -24.15 -4.33 19.02
N LYS A 183 -23.13 -4.43 19.88
CA LYS A 183 -21.77 -3.95 19.62
C LYS A 183 -21.05 -4.74 18.52
N ASP A 184 -21.42 -6.02 18.31
CA ASP A 184 -20.85 -6.87 17.28
C ASP A 184 -21.35 -6.50 15.87
N ARG A 185 -22.36 -5.63 15.79
CA ARG A 185 -22.88 -5.08 14.54
C ARG A 185 -21.96 -4.03 13.89
N LYS A 186 -20.93 -3.59 14.61
CA LYS A 186 -20.16 -2.40 14.25
C LYS A 186 -18.95 -2.65 13.34
N SER A 187 -18.81 -3.79 12.77
CA SER A 187 -18.01 -4.25 11.65
C SER A 187 -17.15 -5.48 11.95
N VAL A 188 -17.12 -6.40 11.04
CA VAL A 188 -16.30 -7.62 11.08
C VAL A 188 -15.32 -7.55 9.92
N VAL A 189 -14.04 -7.69 10.21
CA VAL A 189 -12.98 -7.80 9.23
C VAL A 189 -12.38 -9.19 9.31
#